data_e5221c652e91e90a8bde1408c9cc57a0
#
_entry.id   e5221c652e91e90a8bde1408c9cc57a0
#
_cell.length_a   1.000
_cell.length_b   1.000
_cell.length_c   1.000
_cell.angle_alpha   90.00
_cell.angle_beta   90.00
_cell.angle_gamma   90.00
#
_symmetry.space_group_name_H-M   'P 1'
#
loop_
_entity.id
_entity.type
_entity.pdbx_description
1 polymer ?
#
loop_
_entity_poly.entity_id
_entity_poly.type
_entity_poly.pdbx_seq_one_letter_code
_entity_poly.pdbx_strand_id
1 'polypeptide(L)'
;PETMTDVDLLYQRILAQGRDARTIVIVGEGDELGGAMELGRLMKERYGLDSKVSILGHMQRGGSPTVRDRVLAARLGAAAVDALLSGKTDVMVGEQHGEITYVPLEQTWTSRKAVPPYLLELSNILV
;
A
#
# COMPACT_ATOMS: atom_id res chain seq x y z
N PRO A 1 6.58 2.40 0.60
CA PRO A 1 7.48 1.59 1.42
C PRO A 1 8.37 0.64 0.61
N GLU A 2 8.17 0.54 -0.71
CA GLU A 2 9.00 -0.31 -1.59
C GLU A 2 10.34 0.35 -1.96
N THR A 3 10.41 1.67 -1.84
CA THR A 3 11.61 2.48 -2.07
C THR A 3 11.79 3.48 -0.95
N MET A 4 13.03 3.82 -0.64
CA MET A 4 13.32 4.86 0.35
C MET A 4 12.84 6.22 -0.16
N THR A 5 12.26 7.01 0.72
CA THR A 5 11.80 8.36 0.38
C THR A 5 12.98 9.34 0.44
N ASP A 6 13.35 9.87 -0.72
CA ASP A 6 14.33 10.95 -0.84
C ASP A 6 13.62 12.30 -0.75
N VAL A 7 13.78 12.96 0.41
CA VAL A 7 13.13 14.24 0.72
C VAL A 7 13.67 15.39 -0.17
N ASP A 8 14.96 15.36 -0.50
CA ASP A 8 15.58 16.38 -1.36
C ASP A 8 15.07 16.26 -2.80
N LEU A 9 14.98 15.04 -3.31
CA LEU A 9 14.42 14.78 -4.63
C LEU A 9 12.93 15.16 -4.70
N LEU A 10 12.16 14.87 -3.66
CA LEU A 10 10.76 15.28 -3.57
C LEU A 10 10.64 16.80 -3.63
N TYR A 11 11.47 17.52 -2.86
CA TYR A 11 11.49 18.98 -2.91
C TYR A 11 11.80 19.52 -4.31
N GLN A 12 12.82 18.98 -4.98
CA GLN A 12 13.15 19.38 -6.35
C GLN A 12 11.99 19.16 -7.33
N ARG A 13 11.28 18.06 -7.21
CA ARG A 13 10.08 17.77 -8.03
C ARG A 13 8.96 18.78 -7.78
N ILE A 14 8.73 19.16 -6.52
CA ILE A 14 7.73 20.18 -6.15
C ILE A 14 8.12 21.53 -6.77
N LEU A 15 9.39 21.91 -6.69
CA LEU A 15 9.88 23.17 -7.29
C LEU A 15 9.73 23.20 -8.82
N ALA A 16 9.97 22.05 -9.47
CA ALA A 16 9.86 21.95 -10.93
C ALA A 16 8.44 22.15 -11.45
N GLN A 17 7.41 21.92 -10.64
CA GLN A 17 6.00 22.19 -10.99
C GLN A 17 5.64 23.68 -10.96
N GLY A 18 6.50 24.54 -10.39
CA GLY A 18 6.27 25.98 -10.28
C GLY A 18 5.64 26.41 -8.93
N ARG A 19 5.83 27.69 -8.57
CA ARG A 19 5.44 28.22 -7.25
C ARG A 19 3.93 28.22 -6.99
N ASP A 20 3.12 28.22 -8.03
CA ASP A 20 1.66 28.26 -7.93
C ASP A 20 1.00 26.88 -8.10
N ALA A 21 1.81 25.82 -8.27
CA ALA A 21 1.31 24.48 -8.42
C ALA A 21 0.74 23.94 -7.10
N ARG A 22 -0.47 23.40 -7.18
CA ARG A 22 -1.09 22.69 -6.05
C ARG A 22 -0.60 21.25 -6.08
N THR A 23 0.35 20.95 -5.23
CA THR A 23 0.94 19.61 -5.15
C THR A 23 0.26 18.76 -4.09
N ILE A 24 -0.07 17.53 -4.43
CA ILE A 24 -0.55 16.52 -3.50
C ILE A 24 0.53 15.43 -3.39
N VAL A 25 0.98 15.17 -2.17
CA VAL A 25 1.94 14.12 -1.86
C VAL A 25 1.22 12.99 -1.13
N ILE A 26 1.30 11.78 -1.67
CA ILE A 26 0.72 10.57 -1.06
C ILE A 26 1.85 9.80 -0.41
N VAL A 27 1.71 9.53 0.89
CA VAL A 27 2.71 8.82 1.69
C VAL A 27 2.14 7.49 2.16
N GLY A 28 2.87 6.39 1.97
CA GLY A 28 2.51 5.08 2.47
C GLY A 28 2.62 4.99 3.99
N GLU A 29 1.74 4.23 4.64
CA GLU A 29 1.72 4.07 6.10
C GLU A 29 3.01 3.44 6.66
N GLY A 30 3.70 2.63 5.87
CA GLY A 30 4.96 1.97 6.26
C GLY A 30 6.21 2.69 5.79
N ASP A 31 6.13 3.99 5.50
CA ASP A 31 7.29 4.79 5.09
C ASP A 31 8.31 4.92 6.23
N GLU A 32 9.60 4.75 5.93
CA GLU A 32 10.69 4.78 6.91
C GLU A 32 10.91 6.15 7.56
N LEU A 33 10.41 7.23 6.96
CA LEU A 33 10.48 8.57 7.54
C LEU A 33 9.50 8.79 8.69
N GLY A 34 8.60 7.85 8.99
CA GLY A 34 7.58 8.00 10.04
C GLY A 34 6.25 8.56 9.53
N GLY A 35 6.00 8.47 8.23
CA GLY A 35 4.74 8.81 7.60
C GLY A 35 4.54 10.29 7.29
N ALA A 36 3.31 10.65 6.91
CA ALA A 36 2.98 11.96 6.36
C ALA A 36 3.20 13.14 7.32
N MET A 37 3.01 12.94 8.63
CA MET A 37 3.23 13.99 9.63
C MET A 37 4.72 14.37 9.71
N GLU A 38 5.59 13.36 9.77
CA GLU A 38 7.02 13.57 9.85
C GLU A 38 7.58 14.17 8.54
N LEU A 39 7.11 13.67 7.39
CA LEU A 39 7.46 14.26 6.10
C LEU A 39 7.06 15.75 6.06
N GLY A 40 5.84 16.10 6.47
CA GLY A 40 5.38 17.48 6.53
C GLY A 40 6.25 18.36 7.44
N ARG A 41 6.68 17.83 8.60
CA ARG A 41 7.61 18.51 9.51
C ARG A 41 8.96 18.77 8.84
N LEU A 42 9.56 17.76 8.22
CA LEU A 42 10.84 17.86 7.51
C LEU A 42 10.80 18.85 6.36
N MET A 43 9.72 18.84 5.56
CA MET A 43 9.54 19.78 4.46
C MET A 43 9.45 21.23 4.95
N LYS A 44 8.80 21.46 6.08
CA LYS A 44 8.73 22.79 6.69
C LYS A 44 10.07 23.24 7.26
N GLU A 45 10.75 22.38 8.03
CA GLU A 45 12.01 22.72 8.70
C GLU A 45 13.16 22.92 7.70
N ARG A 46 13.27 22.07 6.68
CA ARG A 46 14.38 22.12 5.73
C ARG A 46 14.16 23.14 4.60
N TYR A 47 12.92 23.28 4.13
CA TYR A 47 12.64 24.04 2.90
C TYR A 47 11.62 25.15 3.07
N GLY A 48 11.07 25.32 4.27
CA GLY A 48 10.03 26.31 4.54
C GLY A 48 8.70 26.04 3.85
N LEU A 49 8.46 24.81 3.36
CA LEU A 49 7.20 24.41 2.73
C LEU A 49 6.18 24.02 3.78
N ASP A 50 5.13 24.82 3.89
CA ASP A 50 4.00 24.51 4.78
C ASP A 50 3.01 23.60 4.08
N SER A 51 2.60 22.52 4.73
CA SER A 51 1.68 21.53 4.18
C SER A 51 0.54 21.24 5.14
N LYS A 52 -0.61 20.86 4.57
CA LYS A 52 -1.75 20.34 5.34
C LYS A 52 -1.73 18.81 5.25
N VAL A 53 -1.57 18.14 6.39
CA VAL A 53 -1.52 16.68 6.45
C VAL A 53 -2.90 16.14 6.81
N SER A 54 -3.33 15.11 6.07
CA SER A 54 -4.54 14.34 6.35
C SER A 54 -4.19 12.87 6.44
N ILE A 55 -4.55 12.20 7.54
CA ILE A 55 -4.37 10.76 7.71
C ILE A 55 -5.73 10.12 7.45
N LEU A 56 -5.83 9.38 6.34
CA LEU A 56 -7.11 8.84 5.87
C LEU A 56 -7.60 7.65 6.71
N GLY A 57 -6.67 6.84 7.22
CA GLY A 57 -6.98 5.73 8.12
C GLY A 57 -8.10 4.81 7.61
N HIS A 58 -9.15 4.65 8.40
CA HIS A 58 -10.30 3.80 8.09
C HIS A 58 -11.07 4.20 6.83
N MET A 59 -10.99 5.44 6.38
CA MET A 59 -11.63 5.88 5.14
C MET A 59 -11.12 5.12 3.91
N GLN A 60 -9.93 4.54 3.99
CA GLN A 60 -9.33 3.73 2.91
C GLN A 60 -9.81 2.28 2.88
N ARG A 61 -10.52 1.82 3.89
CA ARG A 61 -10.97 0.42 3.97
C ARG A 61 -12.07 0.05 2.98
N GLY A 62 -12.67 1.01 2.33
CA GLY A 62 -13.79 0.79 1.42
C GLY A 62 -15.14 0.71 2.14
N GLY A 63 -16.19 0.43 1.35
CA GLY A 63 -17.56 0.38 1.82
C GLY A 63 -18.04 -1.02 2.20
N SER A 64 -19.34 -1.22 2.08
CA SER A 64 -19.98 -2.53 2.30
C SER A 64 -19.48 -3.57 1.29
N PRO A 65 -19.29 -4.83 1.71
CA PRO A 65 -18.80 -5.89 0.82
C PRO A 65 -19.76 -6.15 -0.35
N THR A 66 -19.19 -6.33 -1.51
CA THR A 66 -19.91 -6.70 -2.73
C THR A 66 -20.31 -8.19 -2.70
N VAL A 67 -21.10 -8.64 -3.68
CA VAL A 67 -21.40 -10.06 -3.85
C VAL A 67 -20.12 -10.87 -4.06
N ARG A 68 -19.16 -10.35 -4.83
CA ARG A 68 -17.86 -11.00 -5.05
C ARG A 68 -17.10 -11.19 -3.74
N ASP A 69 -17.05 -10.17 -2.90
CA ASP A 69 -16.35 -10.23 -1.60
C ASP A 69 -16.98 -11.30 -0.70
N ARG A 70 -18.32 -11.37 -0.68
CA ARG A 70 -19.05 -12.35 0.14
C ARG A 70 -18.84 -13.78 -0.34
N VAL A 71 -18.91 -14.01 -1.65
CA VAL A 71 -18.67 -15.34 -2.24
C VAL A 71 -17.23 -15.78 -2.00
N LEU A 72 -16.27 -14.89 -2.24
CA LEU A 72 -14.86 -15.17 -1.99
C LEU A 72 -14.60 -15.51 -0.51
N ALA A 73 -15.14 -14.71 0.41
CA ALA A 73 -14.99 -14.97 1.84
C ALA A 73 -15.58 -16.33 2.24
N ALA A 74 -16.75 -16.69 1.72
CA ALA A 74 -17.37 -18.00 1.99
C ALA A 74 -16.50 -19.16 1.47
N ARG A 75 -15.97 -19.04 0.23
CA ARG A 75 -15.08 -20.04 -0.37
C ARG A 75 -13.79 -20.21 0.42
N LEU A 76 -13.14 -19.09 0.78
CA LEU A 76 -11.90 -19.13 1.56
C LEU A 76 -12.12 -19.67 2.97
N GLY A 77 -13.25 -19.30 3.60
CA GLY A 77 -13.61 -19.81 4.92
C GLY A 77 -13.86 -21.32 4.92
N ALA A 78 -14.62 -21.84 3.97
CA ALA A 78 -14.83 -23.28 3.81
C ALA A 78 -13.51 -24.01 3.56
N ALA A 79 -12.67 -23.52 2.65
CA ALA A 79 -11.37 -24.11 2.34
C ALA A 79 -10.42 -24.09 3.55
N ALA A 80 -10.49 -23.07 4.41
CA ALA A 80 -9.70 -23.02 5.64
C ALA A 80 -10.10 -24.13 6.63
N VAL A 81 -11.41 -24.37 6.79
CA VAL A 81 -11.92 -25.48 7.62
C VAL A 81 -11.49 -26.83 7.06
N ASP A 82 -11.63 -27.03 5.75
CA ASP A 82 -11.21 -28.28 5.08
C ASP A 82 -9.71 -28.51 5.22
N ALA A 83 -8.90 -27.45 5.15
CA ALA A 83 -7.46 -27.52 5.39
C ALA A 83 -7.15 -28.03 6.80
N LEU A 84 -7.78 -27.45 7.82
CA LEU A 84 -7.61 -27.89 9.21
C LEU A 84 -8.04 -29.34 9.42
N LEU A 85 -9.20 -29.73 8.89
CA LEU A 85 -9.70 -31.11 8.99
C LEU A 85 -8.80 -32.12 8.28
N SER A 86 -8.08 -31.69 7.23
CA SER A 86 -7.08 -32.50 6.53
C SER A 86 -5.68 -32.45 7.14
N GLY A 87 -5.52 -31.80 8.30
CA GLY A 87 -4.24 -31.71 9.02
C GLY A 87 -3.26 -30.68 8.46
N LYS A 88 -3.69 -29.77 7.58
CA LYS A 88 -2.84 -28.67 7.12
C LYS A 88 -2.81 -27.56 8.16
N THR A 89 -1.62 -27.20 8.60
CA THR A 89 -1.36 -26.10 9.55
C THR A 89 -0.36 -25.12 8.95
N ASP A 90 -0.28 -23.93 9.54
CA ASP A 90 0.68 -22.89 9.15
C ASP A 90 0.57 -22.47 7.68
N VAL A 91 -0.65 -22.44 7.16
CA VAL A 91 -0.95 -22.02 5.78
C VAL A 91 -1.94 -20.86 5.74
N MET A 92 -1.71 -19.96 4.82
CA MET A 92 -2.68 -18.97 4.39
C MET A 92 -3.51 -19.56 3.25
N VAL A 93 -4.84 -19.46 3.36
CA VAL A 93 -5.75 -19.83 2.27
C VAL A 93 -5.95 -18.63 1.38
N GLY A 94 -5.76 -18.80 0.08
CA GLY A 94 -5.91 -17.74 -0.92
C GLY A 94 -6.61 -18.23 -2.18
N GLU A 95 -6.84 -17.32 -3.12
CA GLU A 95 -7.31 -17.63 -4.47
C GLU A 95 -6.30 -17.13 -5.49
N GLN A 96 -5.93 -17.99 -6.43
CA GLN A 96 -5.09 -17.62 -7.56
C GLN A 96 -5.70 -18.20 -8.85
N HIS A 97 -5.96 -17.35 -9.83
CA HIS A 97 -6.60 -17.72 -11.09
C HIS A 97 -7.99 -18.43 -10.92
N GLY A 98 -8.73 -18.07 -9.87
CA GLY A 98 -10.03 -18.67 -9.57
C GLY A 98 -9.97 -19.95 -8.74
N GLU A 99 -8.79 -20.50 -8.49
CA GLU A 99 -8.55 -21.73 -7.74
C GLU A 99 -8.08 -21.44 -6.30
N ILE A 100 -8.50 -22.27 -5.36
CA ILE A 100 -8.02 -22.19 -3.97
C ILE A 100 -6.56 -22.64 -3.90
N THR A 101 -5.74 -21.81 -3.28
CA THR A 101 -4.32 -22.10 -3.05
C THR A 101 -3.98 -22.02 -1.56
N TYR A 102 -2.96 -22.77 -1.17
CA TYR A 102 -2.44 -22.78 0.20
C TYR A 102 -0.99 -22.32 0.15
N VAL A 103 -0.69 -21.25 0.87
CA VAL A 103 0.65 -20.67 0.92
C VAL A 103 1.18 -20.80 2.34
N PRO A 104 2.40 -21.30 2.55
CA PRO A 104 3.01 -21.31 3.89
C PRO A 104 2.99 -19.92 4.51
N LEU A 105 2.56 -19.80 5.76
CA LEU A 105 2.47 -18.50 6.44
C LEU A 105 3.79 -17.75 6.43
N GLU A 106 4.92 -18.44 6.57
CA GLU A 106 6.25 -17.84 6.52
C GLU A 106 6.48 -17.00 5.26
N GLN A 107 5.98 -17.42 4.11
CA GLN A 107 6.12 -16.68 2.86
C GLN A 107 5.40 -15.34 2.88
N THR A 108 4.38 -15.16 3.73
CA THR A 108 3.61 -13.91 3.79
C THR A 108 4.40 -12.75 4.38
N TRP A 109 5.45 -13.02 5.14
CA TRP A 109 6.32 -11.98 5.73
C TRP A 109 7.77 -12.04 5.24
N THR A 110 8.25 -13.18 4.72
CA THR A 110 9.60 -13.29 4.16
C THR A 110 9.67 -12.86 2.70
N SER A 111 8.57 -12.96 1.97
CA SER A 111 8.48 -12.60 0.55
C SER A 111 7.76 -11.27 0.36
N ARG A 112 8.38 -10.35 -0.36
CA ARG A 112 7.76 -9.07 -0.77
C ARG A 112 7.44 -9.12 -2.26
N LYS A 113 6.20 -8.78 -2.61
CA LYS A 113 5.81 -8.61 -4.00
C LYS A 113 6.32 -7.25 -4.50
N ALA A 114 7.18 -7.28 -5.49
CA ALA A 114 7.65 -6.04 -6.13
C ALA A 114 6.50 -5.35 -6.89
N VAL A 115 6.51 -4.02 -6.88
CA VAL A 115 5.61 -3.23 -7.72
C VAL A 115 6.07 -3.38 -9.17
N PRO A 116 5.18 -3.74 -10.12
CA PRO A 116 5.54 -3.82 -11.52
C PRO A 116 6.10 -2.49 -12.04
N PRO A 117 7.27 -2.47 -12.72
CA PRO A 117 7.92 -1.23 -13.15
C PRO A 117 7.02 -0.31 -13.98
N TYR A 118 6.16 -0.89 -14.83
CA TYR A 118 5.25 -0.10 -15.66
C TYR A 118 4.26 0.76 -14.87
N LEU A 119 3.90 0.36 -13.63
CA LEU A 119 3.02 1.17 -12.77
C LEU A 119 3.74 2.40 -12.24
N LEU A 120 5.06 2.29 -11.99
CA LEU A 120 5.88 3.45 -11.61
C LEU A 120 6.06 4.41 -12.79
N GLU A 121 6.27 3.88 -14.00
CA GLU A 121 6.32 4.68 -15.22
C GLU A 121 5.00 5.38 -15.49
N LEU A 122 3.88 4.68 -15.34
CA LEU A 122 2.54 5.24 -15.51
C LEU A 122 2.29 6.41 -14.56
N SER A 123 2.73 6.31 -13.30
CA SER A 123 2.59 7.41 -12.34
C SER A 123 3.34 8.67 -12.77
N ASN A 124 4.50 8.52 -13.45
CA ASN A 124 5.26 9.65 -13.97
C ASN A 124 4.64 10.29 -15.23
N ILE A 125 3.82 9.54 -15.98
CA ILE A 125 3.13 10.04 -17.18
C ILE A 125 1.87 10.82 -16.81
N LEU A 126 1.23 10.47 -15.69
CA LEU A 126 -0.06 11.03 -15.27
C LEU A 126 0.05 12.27 -14.38
N VAL A 127 1.25 12.73 -14.08
CA VAL A 127 1.55 13.92 -13.23
C VAL A 127 1.79 15.17 -14.06
#